data_e9d8373d2ddafcc4027f2c97bf640fdc
#
_entry.id   e9d8373d2ddafcc4027f2c97bf640fdc
#
_cell.length_a   1.000
_cell.length_b   1.000
_cell.length_c   1.000
_cell.angle_alpha   90.00
_cell.angle_beta   90.00
_cell.angle_gamma   90.00
#
_symmetry.space_group_name_H-M   'P 1'
#
loop_
_entity.id
_entity.type
_entity.pdbx_description
1 polymer ?
#
loop_
_entity_poly.entity_id
_entity_poly.type
_entity_poly.pdbx_seq_one_letter_code
_entity_poly.pdbx_strand_id
1 'polypeptide(L)'
;MGYRNYFYIAEKKKVDDFLALSHEEQMKATAELIKQDYSNQTFAQERIEEYFEYNQLGGWETRKYLEAKEIHGCGKYFDSNIQKEIVKDSVDLSGDEDEFYLNIKPEALIVCAEHYKDKSAQYWNNIINSEASIEDIKEQLRSHARELDYKHRDVLDTDPNNKFNITNSWDYEYAMLELVHLYKLIDWDKYSLIWCGY
;
A
#
# COMPACT_ATOMS: atom_id res chain seq x y z
N MET A 1 11.15 -1.99 -15.18
CA MET A 1 10.66 -1.18 -14.06
C MET A 1 10.13 -2.16 -13.02
N GLY A 2 10.43 -1.99 -11.75
CA GLY A 2 9.93 -2.87 -10.70
C GLY A 2 8.62 -2.31 -10.16
N TYR A 3 7.65 -3.18 -9.92
CA TYR A 3 6.40 -2.85 -9.26
C TYR A 3 6.67 -2.30 -7.85
N ARG A 4 5.89 -1.32 -7.41
CA ARG A 4 6.01 -0.71 -6.09
C ARG A 4 4.65 -0.62 -5.42
N ASN A 5 4.62 -0.95 -4.14
CA ASN A 5 3.47 -0.77 -3.28
C ASN A 5 3.62 0.51 -2.48
N TYR A 6 2.60 1.34 -2.48
CA TYR A 6 2.53 2.54 -1.65
C TYR A 6 1.25 2.52 -0.85
N PHE A 7 1.38 2.82 0.43
CA PHE A 7 0.27 2.92 1.35
C PHE A 7 0.10 4.35 1.80
N TYR A 8 -1.12 4.82 1.72
CA TYR A 8 -1.54 6.16 2.13
C TYR A 8 -2.66 6.06 3.14
N ILE A 9 -2.82 7.10 3.94
CA ILE A 9 -4.00 7.29 4.78
C ILE A 9 -4.70 8.58 4.40
N ALA A 10 -6.02 8.56 4.46
CA ALA A 10 -6.87 9.74 4.39
C ALA A 10 -7.88 9.71 5.54
N GLU A 11 -8.41 10.86 5.91
CA GLU A 11 -9.47 10.92 6.90
C GLU A 11 -10.66 10.05 6.46
N LYS A 12 -11.09 9.15 7.34
CA LYS A 12 -12.18 8.20 7.06
C LYS A 12 -13.43 8.90 6.54
N LYS A 13 -13.79 10.01 7.20
CA LYS A 13 -14.94 10.81 6.76
C LYS A 13 -14.80 11.32 5.33
N LYS A 14 -13.64 11.78 4.92
CA LYS A 14 -13.41 12.23 3.53
C LYS A 14 -13.55 11.10 2.53
N VAL A 15 -13.03 9.91 2.88
CA VAL A 15 -13.17 8.72 2.04
C VAL A 15 -14.63 8.30 1.93
N ASP A 16 -15.35 8.26 3.05
CA ASP A 16 -16.77 7.91 3.08
C ASP A 16 -17.61 8.93 2.29
N ASP A 17 -17.38 10.23 2.48
CA ASP A 17 -18.06 11.29 1.73
C ASP A 17 -17.78 11.19 0.23
N PHE A 18 -16.54 10.89 -0.18
CA PHE A 18 -16.18 10.67 -1.58
C PHE A 18 -16.84 9.44 -2.19
N LEU A 19 -16.87 8.33 -1.45
CA LEU A 19 -17.52 7.09 -1.88
C LEU A 19 -19.06 7.22 -1.95
N ALA A 20 -19.64 8.17 -1.24
CA ALA A 20 -21.06 8.47 -1.32
C ALA A 20 -21.47 9.28 -2.56
N LEU A 21 -20.50 9.89 -3.24
CA LEU A 21 -20.73 10.59 -4.51
C LEU A 21 -21.02 9.58 -5.62
N SER A 22 -21.84 9.97 -6.60
CA SER A 22 -21.91 9.24 -7.84
C SER A 22 -20.56 9.28 -8.58
N HIS A 23 -20.31 8.30 -9.44
CA HIS A 23 -19.07 8.25 -10.22
C HIS A 23 -18.83 9.53 -11.04
N GLU A 24 -19.88 10.10 -11.61
CA GLU A 24 -19.81 11.37 -12.34
C GLU A 24 -19.41 12.55 -11.44
N GLU A 25 -19.91 12.59 -10.19
CA GLU A 25 -19.54 13.61 -9.22
C GLU A 25 -18.10 13.43 -8.75
N GLN A 26 -17.65 12.19 -8.54
CA GLN A 26 -16.26 11.89 -8.22
C GLN A 26 -15.33 12.37 -9.33
N MET A 27 -15.65 12.09 -10.59
CA MET A 27 -14.88 12.55 -11.74
C MET A 27 -14.85 14.09 -11.83
N LYS A 28 -15.96 14.76 -11.61
CA LYS A 28 -16.00 16.24 -11.59
C LYS A 28 -15.14 16.82 -10.49
N ALA A 29 -15.19 16.23 -9.28
CA ALA A 29 -14.41 16.69 -8.14
C ALA A 29 -12.88 16.55 -8.40
N THR A 30 -12.45 15.44 -8.99
CA THR A 30 -11.04 15.24 -9.36
C THR A 30 -10.62 16.11 -10.54
N ALA A 31 -11.48 16.33 -11.54
CA ALA A 31 -11.21 17.20 -12.67
C ALA A 31 -10.92 18.66 -12.27
N GLU A 32 -11.61 19.17 -11.26
CA GLU A 32 -11.33 20.53 -10.76
C GLU A 32 -9.92 20.66 -10.18
N LEU A 33 -9.37 19.60 -9.59
CA LEU A 33 -7.98 19.59 -9.12
C LEU A 33 -6.98 19.59 -10.28
N ILE A 34 -7.27 18.86 -11.36
CA ILE A 34 -6.43 18.89 -12.58
C ILE A 34 -6.31 20.30 -13.10
N LYS A 35 -7.42 21.02 -13.21
CA LYS A 35 -7.42 22.43 -13.67
C LYS A 35 -6.58 23.35 -12.79
N GLN A 36 -6.55 23.09 -11.48
CA GLN A 36 -5.79 23.91 -10.52
C GLN A 36 -4.29 23.61 -10.57
N ASP A 37 -3.93 22.35 -10.81
CA ASP A 37 -2.55 21.88 -10.68
C ASP A 37 -1.70 22.07 -11.92
N TYR A 38 -2.30 21.96 -13.08
CA TYR A 38 -1.56 22.09 -14.32
C TYR A 38 -1.50 23.53 -14.78
N SER A 39 -0.30 24.10 -14.87
CA SER A 39 -0.08 25.45 -15.43
C SER A 39 -0.41 25.52 -16.94
N ASN A 40 -0.28 24.40 -17.66
CA ASN A 40 -0.70 24.27 -19.04
C ASN A 40 -2.16 23.85 -19.12
N GLN A 41 -3.03 24.81 -19.39
CA GLN A 41 -4.48 24.59 -19.43
C GLN A 41 -4.92 23.66 -20.59
N THR A 42 -4.19 23.63 -21.70
CA THR A 42 -4.46 22.71 -22.80
C THR A 42 -4.22 21.27 -22.37
N PHE A 43 -3.08 21.01 -21.72
CA PHE A 43 -2.77 19.70 -21.19
C PHE A 43 -3.75 19.26 -20.09
N ALA A 44 -4.14 20.19 -19.22
CA ALA A 44 -5.13 19.92 -18.19
C ALA A 44 -6.48 19.49 -18.82
N GLN A 45 -6.90 20.17 -19.86
CA GLN A 45 -8.14 19.87 -20.54
C GLN A 45 -8.09 18.50 -21.27
N GLU A 46 -7.00 18.21 -21.96
CA GLU A 46 -6.78 16.91 -22.61
C GLU A 46 -6.82 15.76 -21.60
N ARG A 47 -6.18 15.93 -20.43
CA ARG A 47 -6.18 14.95 -19.35
C ARG A 47 -7.59 14.70 -18.79
N ILE A 48 -8.38 15.77 -18.61
CA ILE A 48 -9.77 15.66 -18.14
C ILE A 48 -10.61 14.93 -19.17
N GLU A 49 -10.50 15.29 -20.45
CA GLU A 49 -11.24 14.65 -21.53
C GLU A 49 -10.90 13.15 -21.60
N GLU A 50 -9.64 12.78 -21.46
CA GLU A 50 -9.19 11.39 -21.40
C GLU A 50 -9.87 10.62 -20.26
N TYR A 51 -9.89 11.17 -19.04
CA TYR A 51 -10.55 10.52 -17.91
C TYR A 51 -12.06 10.35 -18.13
N PHE A 52 -12.73 11.35 -18.69
CA PHE A 52 -14.14 11.25 -19.00
C PHE A 52 -14.42 10.27 -20.15
N GLU A 53 -13.54 10.21 -21.17
CA GLU A 53 -13.67 9.26 -22.28
C GLU A 53 -13.57 7.81 -21.80
N TYR A 54 -12.60 7.51 -20.93
CA TYR A 54 -12.41 6.16 -20.38
C TYR A 54 -13.27 5.88 -19.15
N ASN A 55 -14.02 6.86 -18.67
CA ASN A 55 -14.84 6.76 -17.47
C ASN A 55 -14.04 6.29 -16.24
N GLN A 56 -12.82 6.81 -16.10
CA GLN A 56 -11.85 6.42 -15.08
C GLN A 56 -11.51 7.57 -14.13
N LEU A 57 -11.14 7.22 -12.89
CA LEU A 57 -10.62 8.16 -11.91
C LEU A 57 -9.10 8.07 -11.90
N GLY A 58 -8.42 9.22 -12.00
CA GLY A 58 -6.99 9.27 -11.79
C GLY A 58 -6.62 8.99 -10.33
N GLY A 59 -5.76 8.01 -10.09
CA GLY A 59 -5.33 7.66 -8.73
C GLY A 59 -4.61 8.80 -8.01
N TRP A 60 -3.81 9.59 -8.74
CA TRP A 60 -3.11 10.73 -8.19
C TRP A 60 -4.05 11.87 -7.78
N GLU A 61 -5.00 12.21 -8.63
CA GLU A 61 -6.00 13.25 -8.40
C GLU A 61 -6.94 12.87 -7.26
N THR A 62 -7.34 11.59 -7.20
CA THR A 62 -8.17 11.07 -6.11
C THR A 62 -7.42 11.14 -4.78
N ARG A 63 -6.15 10.74 -4.73
CA ARG A 63 -5.32 10.86 -3.50
C ARG A 63 -5.21 12.31 -3.06
N LYS A 64 -5.03 13.22 -4.00
CA LYS A 64 -4.96 14.65 -3.71
C LYS A 64 -6.29 15.21 -3.20
N TYR A 65 -7.40 14.84 -3.83
CA TYR A 65 -8.74 15.20 -3.37
C TYR A 65 -8.98 14.76 -1.93
N LEU A 66 -8.57 13.54 -1.60
CA LEU A 66 -8.69 12.98 -0.26
C LEU A 66 -7.65 13.54 0.72
N GLU A 67 -6.73 14.38 0.27
CA GLU A 67 -5.57 14.84 1.06
C GLU A 67 -4.79 13.66 1.66
N ALA A 68 -4.68 12.58 0.90
CA ALA A 68 -4.05 11.36 1.35
C ALA A 68 -2.55 11.57 1.57
N LYS A 69 -2.05 11.01 2.69
CA LYS A 69 -0.64 11.11 3.08
C LYS A 69 0.00 9.74 2.99
N GLU A 70 1.14 9.68 2.32
CA GLU A 70 1.94 8.47 2.30
C GLU A 70 2.46 8.15 3.70
N ILE A 71 2.29 6.90 4.10
CA ILE A 71 2.75 6.40 5.40
C ILE A 71 3.78 5.28 5.26
N HIS A 72 3.77 4.58 4.14
CA HIS A 72 4.69 3.50 3.88
C HIS A 72 4.84 3.29 2.38
N GLY A 73 6.09 3.20 1.92
CA GLY A 73 6.46 2.78 0.57
C GLY A 73 7.26 1.50 0.63
N CYS A 74 6.84 0.48 -0.11
CA CYS A 74 7.53 -0.78 -0.21
C CYS A 74 7.91 -1.05 -1.66
N GLY A 75 9.23 -1.11 -1.92
CA GLY A 75 9.75 -1.50 -3.24
C GLY A 75 9.65 -3.00 -3.51
N LYS A 76 8.99 -3.77 -2.66
CA LYS A 76 8.86 -5.22 -2.77
C LYS A 76 7.43 -5.60 -3.11
N TYR A 77 7.31 -6.68 -3.85
CA TYR A 77 6.02 -7.29 -4.11
C TYR A 77 5.49 -7.99 -2.87
N PHE A 78 4.22 -7.80 -2.60
CA PHE A 78 3.47 -8.86 -1.94
C PHE A 78 3.12 -9.93 -2.97
N ASP A 79 3.11 -11.20 -2.55
CA ASP A 79 2.62 -12.30 -3.37
C ASP A 79 1.23 -11.97 -3.92
N SER A 80 0.94 -12.33 -5.18
CA SER A 80 -0.32 -11.99 -5.84
C SER A 80 -1.57 -12.48 -5.10
N ASN A 81 -1.46 -13.55 -4.33
CA ASN A 81 -2.56 -14.02 -3.50
C ASN A 81 -2.75 -13.12 -2.27
N ILE A 82 -1.63 -12.65 -1.69
CA ILE A 82 -1.66 -11.70 -0.59
C ILE A 82 -2.22 -10.36 -1.04
N GLN A 83 -1.82 -9.87 -2.21
CA GLN A 83 -2.38 -8.64 -2.79
C GLN A 83 -3.89 -8.73 -2.95
N LYS A 84 -4.39 -9.82 -3.53
CA LYS A 84 -5.83 -10.06 -3.68
C LYS A 84 -6.57 -10.08 -2.36
N GLU A 85 -5.96 -10.64 -1.32
CA GLU A 85 -6.58 -10.68 -0.01
C GLU A 85 -6.60 -9.30 0.67
N ILE A 86 -5.53 -8.50 0.51
CA ILE A 86 -5.49 -7.12 1.02
C ILE A 86 -6.63 -6.27 0.42
N VAL A 87 -6.90 -6.42 -0.88
CA VAL A 87 -7.87 -5.58 -1.60
C VAL A 87 -9.27 -6.16 -1.67
N LYS A 88 -9.51 -7.37 -1.20
CA LYS A 88 -10.72 -8.15 -1.37
C LYS A 88 -12.02 -7.41 -1.02
N ASP A 89 -12.00 -6.65 0.05
CA ASP A 89 -13.15 -5.88 0.55
C ASP A 89 -12.96 -4.37 0.41
N SER A 90 -12.02 -3.97 -0.44
CA SER A 90 -11.74 -2.56 -0.76
C SER A 90 -12.59 -2.08 -1.94
N VAL A 91 -12.56 -0.77 -2.16
CA VAL A 91 -13.14 -0.16 -3.35
C VAL A 91 -12.04 0.01 -4.38
N ASP A 92 -12.17 -0.68 -5.51
CA ASP A 92 -11.27 -0.60 -6.63
C ASP A 92 -11.59 0.62 -7.50
N LEU A 93 -10.62 1.51 -7.63
CA LEU A 93 -10.67 2.66 -8.53
C LEU A 93 -9.54 2.59 -9.57
N SER A 94 -9.00 1.40 -9.78
CA SER A 94 -7.87 1.15 -10.67
C SER A 94 -8.19 1.55 -12.11
N GLY A 95 -7.21 2.13 -12.77
CA GLY A 95 -7.20 2.34 -14.20
C GLY A 95 -6.40 1.26 -14.94
N ASP A 96 -6.15 1.48 -16.23
CA ASP A 96 -5.46 0.49 -17.06
C ASP A 96 -3.98 0.26 -16.68
N GLU A 97 -3.32 1.24 -16.05
CA GLU A 97 -1.89 1.19 -15.77
C GLU A 97 -1.54 1.15 -14.27
N ASP A 98 -2.42 1.66 -13.41
CA ASP A 98 -2.17 1.82 -11.98
C ASP A 98 -3.25 1.11 -11.15
N GLU A 99 -2.82 0.32 -10.18
CA GLU A 99 -3.73 -0.23 -9.18
C GLU A 99 -4.00 0.80 -8.09
N PHE A 100 -5.28 1.05 -7.81
CA PHE A 100 -5.70 2.02 -6.81
C PHE A 100 -6.92 1.55 -6.02
N TYR A 101 -6.71 1.25 -4.75
CA TYR A 101 -7.73 0.70 -3.88
C TYR A 101 -7.96 1.58 -2.67
N LEU A 102 -9.23 1.95 -2.44
CA LEU A 102 -9.67 2.68 -1.25
C LEU A 102 -10.23 1.73 -0.19
N ASN A 103 -10.16 2.19 1.04
CA ASN A 103 -10.82 1.57 2.18
C ASN A 103 -10.39 0.13 2.44
N ILE A 104 -9.07 -0.11 2.40
CA ILE A 104 -8.47 -1.39 2.83
C ILE A 104 -8.85 -1.66 4.27
N LYS A 105 -9.31 -2.87 4.55
CA LYS A 105 -9.75 -3.26 5.89
C LYS A 105 -8.57 -3.67 6.78
N PRO A 106 -8.57 -3.28 8.07
CA PRO A 106 -7.52 -3.69 8.99
C PRO A 106 -7.37 -5.21 9.08
N GLU A 107 -8.48 -5.94 9.06
CA GLU A 107 -8.51 -7.40 9.14
C GLU A 107 -7.73 -8.05 7.99
N ALA A 108 -7.77 -7.44 6.79
CA ALA A 108 -7.05 -7.95 5.63
C ALA A 108 -5.53 -7.96 5.87
N LEU A 109 -4.98 -6.93 6.52
CA LEU A 109 -3.54 -6.90 6.86
C LEU A 109 -3.17 -8.03 7.82
N ILE A 110 -4.04 -8.34 8.78
CA ILE A 110 -3.83 -9.42 9.74
C ILE A 110 -3.90 -10.78 9.06
N VAL A 111 -4.93 -11.01 8.23
CA VAL A 111 -5.06 -12.25 7.44
C VAL A 111 -3.83 -12.46 6.58
N CYS A 112 -3.34 -11.42 5.88
CA CYS A 112 -2.14 -11.52 5.07
C CYS A 112 -0.89 -11.80 5.90
N ALA A 113 -0.74 -11.16 7.06
CA ALA A 113 0.37 -11.46 7.96
C ALA A 113 0.32 -12.92 8.45
N GLU A 114 -0.86 -13.49 8.66
CA GLU A 114 -1.05 -14.89 9.05
C GLU A 114 -0.57 -15.89 7.97
N HIS A 115 -0.63 -15.54 6.69
CA HIS A 115 -0.07 -16.38 5.62
C HIS A 115 1.45 -16.59 5.77
N TYR A 116 2.13 -15.63 6.38
CA TYR A 116 3.56 -15.72 6.64
C TYR A 116 3.91 -16.29 8.03
N LYS A 117 2.92 -16.53 8.85
CA LYS A 117 3.05 -16.93 10.25
C LYS A 117 3.93 -18.16 10.46
N ASP A 118 3.76 -19.19 9.66
CA ASP A 118 4.51 -20.45 9.80
C ASP A 118 6.01 -20.25 9.50
N LYS A 119 6.31 -19.27 8.67
CA LYS A 119 7.68 -18.87 8.30
C LYS A 119 8.28 -17.84 9.25
N SER A 120 7.42 -17.11 9.95
CA SER A 120 7.76 -15.95 10.77
C SER A 120 7.14 -16.01 12.17
N ALA A 121 6.82 -17.20 12.67
CA ALA A 121 6.09 -17.40 13.92
C ALA A 121 6.71 -16.67 15.11
N GLN A 122 8.03 -16.56 15.15
CA GLN A 122 8.74 -15.86 16.22
C GLN A 122 8.38 -14.37 16.24
N TYR A 123 8.40 -13.71 15.09
CA TYR A 123 8.06 -12.29 14.97
C TYR A 123 6.57 -12.07 15.17
N TRP A 124 5.74 -12.93 14.59
CA TRP A 124 4.30 -12.85 14.75
C TRP A 124 3.90 -12.85 16.23
N ASN A 125 4.32 -13.85 16.98
CA ASN A 125 3.95 -13.97 18.38
C ASN A 125 4.52 -12.83 19.24
N ASN A 126 5.72 -12.36 18.92
CA ASN A 126 6.35 -11.30 19.68
C ASN A 126 5.81 -9.91 19.35
N ILE A 127 5.32 -9.68 18.16
CA ILE A 127 4.91 -8.35 17.68
C ILE A 127 3.41 -8.16 17.75
N ILE A 128 2.61 -9.09 17.23
CA ILE A 128 1.14 -8.95 17.22
C ILE A 128 0.59 -9.00 18.65
N ASN A 129 1.04 -9.97 19.44
CA ASN A 129 0.54 -10.20 20.78
C ASN A 129 1.29 -9.43 21.88
N SER A 130 2.29 -8.63 21.49
CA SER A 130 3.04 -7.80 22.43
C SER A 130 2.51 -6.37 22.45
N GLU A 131 2.87 -5.64 23.51
CA GLU A 131 2.71 -4.19 23.59
C GLU A 131 3.81 -3.44 22.82
N ALA A 132 4.43 -4.06 21.82
CA ALA A 132 5.50 -3.44 21.04
C ALA A 132 5.01 -2.12 20.42
N SER A 133 5.78 -1.08 20.63
CA SER A 133 5.49 0.22 20.08
C SER A 133 5.74 0.25 18.56
N ILE A 134 5.17 1.24 17.88
CA ILE A 134 5.45 1.48 16.46
C ILE A 134 6.95 1.68 16.22
N GLU A 135 7.65 2.33 17.15
CA GLU A 135 9.10 2.56 17.02
C GLU A 135 9.91 1.27 17.14
N ASP A 136 9.49 0.34 18.02
CA ASP A 136 10.12 -0.98 18.12
C ASP A 136 9.95 -1.77 16.82
N ILE A 137 8.77 -1.71 16.21
CA ILE A 137 8.49 -2.37 14.93
C ILE A 137 9.33 -1.75 13.81
N LYS A 138 9.41 -0.42 13.75
CA LYS A 138 10.25 0.29 12.77
C LYS A 138 11.72 -0.10 12.90
N GLU A 139 12.24 -0.21 14.13
CA GLU A 139 13.65 -0.61 14.35
C GLU A 139 13.88 -2.06 13.94
N GLN A 140 12.94 -2.96 14.19
CA GLN A 140 13.02 -4.34 13.72
C GLN A 140 13.01 -4.40 12.17
N LEU A 141 12.15 -3.64 11.51
CA LEU A 141 12.13 -3.55 10.04
C LEU A 141 13.47 -3.02 9.49
N ARG A 142 14.05 -2.00 10.11
CA ARG A 142 15.36 -1.45 9.71
C ARG A 142 16.48 -2.46 9.90
N SER A 143 16.50 -3.14 11.03
CA SER A 143 17.51 -4.17 11.33
C SER A 143 17.43 -5.32 10.33
N HIS A 144 16.21 -5.76 10.04
CA HIS A 144 15.95 -6.84 9.10
C HIS A 144 16.36 -6.47 7.67
N ALA A 145 16.02 -5.26 7.22
CA ALA A 145 16.43 -4.76 5.91
C ALA A 145 17.96 -4.68 5.78
N ARG A 146 18.67 -4.22 6.82
CA ARG A 146 20.15 -4.21 6.84
C ARG A 146 20.74 -5.61 6.76
N GLU A 147 20.16 -6.56 7.48
CA GLU A 147 20.60 -7.96 7.44
C GLU A 147 20.43 -8.58 6.06
N LEU A 148 19.28 -8.31 5.41
CA LEU A 148 19.03 -8.74 4.04
C LEU A 148 20.01 -8.12 3.05
N ASP A 149 20.24 -6.81 3.15
CA ASP A 149 21.19 -6.11 2.30
C ASP A 149 22.61 -6.65 2.46
N TYR A 150 23.02 -6.94 3.69
CA TYR A 150 24.32 -7.53 3.96
C TYR A 150 24.46 -8.93 3.36
N LYS A 151 23.48 -9.79 3.59
CA LYS A 151 23.45 -11.15 3.05
C LYS A 151 23.38 -11.16 1.52
N HIS A 152 22.64 -10.25 0.94
CA HIS A 152 22.55 -10.13 -0.52
C HIS A 152 23.86 -9.73 -1.18
N ARG A 153 24.69 -8.93 -0.50
CA ARG A 153 26.00 -8.52 -1.01
C ARG A 153 27.04 -9.62 -0.94
N ASP A 154 27.03 -10.42 0.13
CA ASP A 154 28.13 -11.32 0.47
C ASP A 154 27.85 -12.80 0.16
N VAL A 155 26.60 -13.18 0.04
CA VAL A 155 26.17 -14.57 -0.16
C VAL A 155 25.29 -14.66 -1.38
N LEU A 156 25.91 -14.60 -2.53
CA LEU A 156 25.26 -14.98 -3.77
C LEU A 156 24.85 -16.46 -3.70
N ASP A 157 23.59 -16.73 -3.41
CA ASP A 157 22.84 -17.97 -3.68
C ASP A 157 23.49 -19.32 -3.33
N THR A 158 24.59 -19.35 -2.61
CA THR A 158 25.37 -20.57 -2.45
C THR A 158 25.23 -21.23 -1.09
N ASP A 159 24.60 -20.59 -0.11
CA ASP A 159 24.37 -21.20 1.19
C ASP A 159 23.01 -21.88 1.27
N PRO A 160 22.95 -23.24 1.20
CA PRO A 160 21.70 -23.98 1.32
C PRO A 160 21.02 -23.85 2.67
N ASN A 161 21.73 -23.31 3.69
CA ASN A 161 21.19 -23.04 5.01
C ASN A 161 20.73 -21.60 5.16
N ASN A 162 20.82 -20.80 4.11
CA ASN A 162 20.37 -19.43 4.13
C ASN A 162 18.85 -19.40 4.35
N LYS A 163 18.42 -18.95 5.51
CA LYS A 163 17.00 -18.79 5.86
C LYS A 163 16.26 -17.88 4.90
N PHE A 164 16.97 -16.98 4.28
CA PHE A 164 16.47 -15.98 3.39
C PHE A 164 16.72 -16.48 1.98
N ASN A 165 15.71 -17.07 1.37
CA ASN A 165 15.81 -17.45 -0.04
C ASN A 165 15.83 -16.18 -0.88
N ILE A 166 17.03 -15.68 -1.13
CA ILE A 166 17.30 -14.41 -1.84
C ILE A 166 16.81 -14.47 -3.30
N THR A 167 16.73 -15.66 -3.87
CA THR A 167 16.26 -15.86 -5.25
C THR A 167 14.78 -15.55 -5.42
N ASN A 168 14.01 -15.74 -4.36
CA ASN A 168 12.64 -15.25 -4.28
C ASN A 168 12.68 -14.00 -3.43
N SER A 169 12.78 -12.85 -3.97
CA SER A 169 12.88 -11.50 -3.40
C SER A 169 12.04 -11.19 -2.14
N TRP A 170 11.60 -12.20 -1.42
CA TRP A 170 10.64 -12.18 -0.32
C TRP A 170 11.19 -12.89 0.89
N ASP A 171 11.49 -12.09 1.83
CA ASP A 171 11.57 -12.54 3.20
C ASP A 171 10.16 -12.46 3.79
N TYR A 172 9.58 -13.60 4.08
CA TYR A 172 8.25 -13.67 4.69
C TYR A 172 8.18 -12.94 6.03
N GLU A 173 9.27 -12.95 6.78
CA GLU A 173 9.37 -12.23 8.05
C GLU A 173 9.27 -10.73 7.82
N TYR A 174 9.94 -10.22 6.79
CA TYR A 174 9.88 -8.80 6.43
C TYR A 174 8.49 -8.38 5.99
N ALA A 175 7.87 -9.15 5.09
CA ALA A 175 6.51 -8.88 4.62
C ALA A 175 5.50 -8.90 5.77
N MET A 176 5.62 -9.86 6.70
CA MET A 176 4.80 -9.90 7.89
C MET A 176 5.00 -8.65 8.76
N LEU A 177 6.25 -8.25 9.00
CA LEU A 177 6.55 -7.06 9.80
C LEU A 177 5.99 -5.77 9.16
N GLU A 178 6.05 -5.65 7.84
CA GLU A 178 5.45 -4.51 7.13
C GLU A 178 3.93 -4.45 7.33
N LEU A 179 3.24 -5.57 7.16
CA LEU A 179 1.79 -5.64 7.35
C LEU A 179 1.37 -5.34 8.80
N VAL A 180 2.11 -5.89 9.77
CA VAL A 180 1.87 -5.60 11.19
C VAL A 180 2.19 -4.14 11.53
N HIS A 181 3.24 -3.59 10.95
CA HIS A 181 3.57 -2.17 11.11
C HIS A 181 2.45 -1.26 10.61
N LEU A 182 1.94 -1.51 9.40
CA LEU A 182 0.79 -0.78 8.86
C LEU A 182 -0.43 -0.90 9.77
N TYR A 183 -0.76 -2.12 10.20
CA TYR A 183 -1.89 -2.36 11.10
C TYR A 183 -1.79 -1.56 12.40
N LYS A 184 -0.62 -1.53 13.04
CA LYS A 184 -0.39 -0.81 14.31
C LYS A 184 -0.20 0.69 14.16
N LEU A 185 0.25 1.16 12.99
CA LEU A 185 0.51 2.58 12.73
C LEU A 185 -0.80 3.37 12.62
N ILE A 186 -1.85 2.75 12.08
CA ILE A 186 -3.07 3.43 11.67
C ILE A 186 -4.06 3.51 12.83
N ASP A 187 -4.56 4.72 13.11
CA ASP A 187 -5.75 4.93 13.93
C ASP A 187 -6.99 4.66 13.05
N TRP A 188 -7.47 3.42 13.07
CA TRP A 188 -8.56 2.93 12.21
C TRP A 188 -9.92 3.58 12.47
N ASP A 189 -10.08 4.26 13.60
CA ASP A 189 -11.30 5.02 13.88
C ASP A 189 -11.32 6.33 13.09
N LYS A 190 -10.14 6.88 12.79
CA LYS A 190 -9.98 8.19 12.13
C LYS A 190 -9.60 8.11 10.67
N TYR A 191 -8.88 7.07 10.27
CA TYR A 191 -8.27 6.99 8.95
C TYR A 191 -8.69 5.74 8.19
N SER A 192 -8.79 5.89 6.89
CA SER A 192 -8.88 4.78 5.92
C SER A 192 -7.54 4.57 5.25
N LEU A 193 -7.19 3.31 5.04
CA LEU A 193 -5.99 2.91 4.31
C LEU A 193 -6.28 2.85 2.81
N ILE A 194 -5.35 3.38 2.04
CA ILE A 194 -5.34 3.39 0.58
C ILE A 194 -4.10 2.67 0.12
N TRP A 195 -4.24 1.81 -0.88
CA TRP A 195 -3.11 1.14 -1.52
C TRP A 195 -3.02 1.52 -2.99
N CYS A 196 -1.80 1.85 -3.41
CA CYS A 196 -1.48 2.10 -4.81
C CYS A 196 -0.34 1.17 -5.23
N GLY A 197 -0.50 0.52 -6.38
CA GLY A 197 0.54 -0.31 -6.97
C GLY A 197 0.85 0.16 -8.41
N TYR A 198 2.11 0.22 -8.80
CA TYR A 198 2.56 0.52 -10.17
C TYR A 198 3.98 0.04 -10.45
#